data_85a7250087d003d22327d604d191767d
#
_entry.id   85a7250087d003d22327d604d191767d
#
_cell.length_a   1.000
_cell.length_b   1.000
_cell.length_c   1.000
_cell.angle_alpha   90.00
_cell.angle_beta   90.00
_cell.angle_gamma   90.00
#
_symmetry.space_group_name_H-M   'P 1'
#
loop_
_entity.id
_entity.type
_entity.pdbx_description
1 polymer ?
#
loop_
_entity_poly.entity_id
_entity_poly.type
_entity_poly.pdbx_seq_one_letter_code
_entity_poly.pdbx_strand_id
1 'polypeptide(L)'
;MRSFILDLQKQLNTPVRLRLGAIALATTTLFLGACNRSEPTNVSTQGREPTTSEQVAQNTEQLVGETVTVRGAFEQQIDRISFLIDEGMTAGGEPILVMNISGQPFSLPPEAEDLDVRVTGEIRNFKRMDFENEFGLDLLPGTYDTYEAKPTILANSIELIAQPGDVSENPASFYNQPLNIEGEVEQILSPNTFTLDEEELAGASDLLVVSVLPDRPYTEDQQVMVKGELRNFIVSELEQEYDLTWDLQVKEQLEAEYSNKPVFIATEVMPAVQ
;
A
#
# COMPACT_ATOMS: atom_id res chain seq x y z
N MET A 1 -35.44 -51.04 -18.62
CA MET A 1 -36.37 -51.18 -17.50
C MET A 1 -36.32 -49.87 -16.77
N ARG A 2 -37.28 -49.01 -17.06
CA ARG A 2 -38.44 -48.63 -16.28
C ARG A 2 -37.98 -48.02 -14.96
N SER A 3 -38.02 -46.74 -14.81
CA SER A 3 -39.21 -45.90 -14.50
C SER A 3 -39.19 -45.57 -13.01
N PHE A 4 -39.00 -44.30 -12.69
CA PHE A 4 -39.92 -43.59 -11.80
C PHE A 4 -39.58 -42.08 -11.90
N ILE A 5 -40.39 -41.44 -12.72
CA ILE A 5 -40.70 -40.02 -12.76
C ILE A 5 -41.97 -39.86 -11.90
N LEU A 6 -42.19 -38.68 -11.35
CA LEU A 6 -43.35 -38.17 -10.66
C LEU A 6 -43.29 -38.28 -9.11
N ASP A 7 -43.21 -37.15 -8.47
CA ASP A 7 -44.28 -36.27 -7.97
C ASP A 7 -43.60 -35.29 -7.01
N LEU A 8 -43.77 -34.02 -6.94
CA LEU A 8 -44.98 -33.29 -6.72
C LEU A 8 -44.76 -31.76 -6.90
N GLN A 9 -45.44 -31.26 -7.84
CA GLN A 9 -45.89 -29.89 -7.84
C GLN A 9 -47.14 -29.82 -6.93
N LYS A 10 -47.05 -29.15 -5.80
CA LYS A 10 -48.18 -28.48 -5.15
C LYS A 10 -47.81 -27.82 -3.85
N GLN A 11 -47.77 -26.53 -3.83
CA GLN A 11 -48.58 -25.68 -2.99
C GLN A 11 -48.28 -24.21 -3.33
N LEU A 12 -49.13 -23.71 -4.16
CA LEU A 12 -49.39 -22.29 -4.32
C LEU A 12 -50.46 -21.88 -3.27
N ASN A 13 -50.42 -20.62 -2.86
CA ASN A 13 -51.46 -19.81 -2.25
C ASN A 13 -51.60 -19.83 -0.74
N THR A 14 -51.18 -18.73 -0.14
CA THR A 14 -52.03 -18.00 0.81
C THR A 14 -51.75 -16.49 0.75
N PRO A 15 -52.79 -15.66 0.88
CA PRO A 15 -52.75 -14.27 0.45
C PRO A 15 -52.33 -13.28 1.53
N VAL A 16 -51.76 -12.20 1.02
CA VAL A 16 -51.49 -10.92 1.68
C VAL A 16 -52.74 -10.42 2.42
N ARG A 17 -52.60 -10.10 3.68
CA ARG A 17 -53.54 -9.22 4.39
C ARG A 17 -52.88 -7.89 4.72
N LEU A 18 -53.23 -6.91 3.92
CA LEU A 18 -53.05 -5.50 4.17
C LEU A 18 -53.81 -5.13 5.46
N ARG A 19 -53.16 -4.50 6.42
CA ARG A 19 -53.84 -3.70 7.43
C ARG A 19 -53.32 -2.29 7.39
N LEU A 20 -54.10 -1.42 6.82
CA LEU A 20 -54.06 0.02 7.04
C LEU A 20 -54.42 0.29 8.49
N GLY A 21 -53.65 1.11 9.14
CA GLY A 21 -53.98 1.74 10.42
C GLY A 21 -53.42 3.14 10.42
N ALA A 22 -54.31 4.08 10.26
CA ALA A 22 -54.02 5.51 10.20
C ALA A 22 -54.06 6.14 11.60
N ILE A 23 -53.46 7.36 11.70
CA ILE A 23 -53.73 8.47 12.60
C ILE A 23 -52.97 8.44 13.95
N ALA A 24 -52.11 9.42 14.17
CA ALA A 24 -52.41 10.68 14.84
C ALA A 24 -51.19 11.64 14.86
N LEU A 25 -51.43 12.83 14.40
CA LEU A 25 -50.64 14.03 14.67
C LEU A 25 -50.64 14.33 16.18
N ALA A 26 -49.46 14.63 16.71
CA ALA A 26 -49.32 15.48 17.89
C ALA A 26 -48.11 16.35 17.76
N THR A 27 -48.32 17.58 17.37
CA THR A 27 -47.41 18.72 17.47
C THR A 27 -47.25 19.12 18.93
N THR A 28 -46.03 19.06 19.44
CA THR A 28 -45.68 19.81 20.65
C THR A 28 -44.32 20.46 20.43
N THR A 29 -44.36 21.75 20.15
CA THR A 29 -43.22 22.65 20.23
C THR A 29 -42.88 22.91 21.69
N LEU A 30 -41.64 22.62 22.07
CA LEU A 30 -41.04 23.19 23.28
C LEU A 30 -39.64 23.69 22.94
N PHE A 31 -39.55 25.02 22.91
CA PHE A 31 -38.28 25.75 23.01
C PHE A 31 -37.75 25.59 24.43
N LEU A 32 -36.47 25.24 24.58
CA LEU A 32 -35.63 25.66 25.71
C LEU A 32 -34.17 25.37 25.48
N GLY A 33 -33.34 26.39 25.51
CA GLY A 33 -32.07 26.38 26.17
C GLY A 33 -30.85 25.98 25.33
N ALA A 34 -30.21 26.94 24.77
CA ALA A 34 -28.81 26.88 24.36
C ALA A 34 -27.91 26.51 25.54
N CYS A 35 -27.28 25.35 25.48
CA CYS A 35 -26.02 25.10 26.19
C CYS A 35 -25.00 24.66 25.13
N ASN A 36 -24.13 25.58 24.83
CA ASN A 36 -22.96 25.39 24.00
C ASN A 36 -22.02 24.41 24.74
N ARG A 37 -22.11 23.12 24.42
CA ARG A 37 -21.14 22.11 24.86
C ARG A 37 -20.38 21.71 23.62
N SER A 38 -19.16 22.21 23.52
CA SER A 38 -18.20 21.80 22.50
C SER A 38 -18.00 20.29 22.67
N GLU A 39 -18.65 19.49 21.83
CA GLU A 39 -18.30 18.09 21.65
C GLU A 39 -16.91 18.04 21.02
N PRO A 40 -16.02 17.16 21.52
CA PRO A 40 -14.78 16.92 20.81
C PRO A 40 -15.15 16.32 19.44
N THR A 41 -14.79 17.04 18.41
CA THR A 41 -14.85 16.54 17.02
C THR A 41 -14.02 15.28 17.00
N ASN A 42 -14.67 14.11 16.97
CA ASN A 42 -14.05 12.88 16.55
C ASN A 42 -13.60 13.12 15.11
N VAL A 43 -12.33 13.37 14.95
CA VAL A 43 -11.68 13.23 13.65
C VAL A 43 -11.73 11.73 13.37
N SER A 44 -12.77 11.32 12.66
CA SER A 44 -12.81 10.04 12.00
C SER A 44 -11.65 10.05 11.00
N THR A 45 -10.57 9.42 11.35
CA THR A 45 -9.55 8.98 10.39
C THR A 45 -10.22 7.86 9.59
N GLN A 46 -11.16 8.23 8.72
CA GLN A 46 -11.55 7.35 7.63
C GLN A 46 -10.32 7.29 6.75
N GLY A 47 -9.70 6.11 6.69
CA GLY A 47 -8.69 5.82 5.71
C GLY A 47 -9.25 6.21 4.34
N ARG A 48 -8.74 7.30 3.79
CA ARG A 48 -9.03 7.70 2.43
C ARG A 48 -8.39 6.63 1.59
N GLU A 49 -9.14 5.99 0.71
CA GLU A 49 -8.58 5.08 -0.29
C GLU A 49 -7.44 5.80 -1.01
N PRO A 50 -6.33 5.13 -1.30
CA PRO A 50 -5.21 5.75 -2.00
C PRO A 50 -5.73 6.33 -3.32
N THR A 51 -5.47 7.60 -3.53
CA THR A 51 -5.80 8.28 -4.77
C THR A 51 -4.78 7.83 -5.81
N THR A 52 -5.21 7.36 -6.97
CA THR A 52 -4.27 7.02 -8.04
C THR A 52 -3.63 8.29 -8.62
N SER A 53 -2.42 8.18 -9.16
CA SER A 53 -1.74 9.26 -9.86
C SER A 53 -2.62 9.84 -10.97
N GLU A 54 -3.37 9.00 -11.69
CA GLU A 54 -4.35 9.39 -12.71
C GLU A 54 -5.45 10.31 -12.16
N GLN A 55 -6.03 9.99 -10.99
CA GLN A 55 -7.04 10.84 -10.35
C GLN A 55 -6.45 12.19 -9.92
N VAL A 56 -5.19 12.21 -9.52
CA VAL A 56 -4.47 13.44 -9.22
C VAL A 56 -4.27 14.25 -10.48
N ALA A 57 -3.75 13.67 -11.56
CA ALA A 57 -3.50 14.36 -12.81
C ALA A 57 -4.77 14.93 -13.45
N GLN A 58 -5.89 14.21 -13.39
CA GLN A 58 -7.18 14.66 -13.94
C GLN A 58 -7.90 15.73 -13.12
N ASN A 59 -7.65 15.78 -11.80
CA ASN A 59 -8.35 16.67 -10.87
C ASN A 59 -7.43 17.65 -10.14
N THR A 60 -6.25 17.89 -10.65
CA THR A 60 -5.17 18.59 -9.95
C THR A 60 -5.56 19.98 -9.44
N GLU A 61 -6.33 20.74 -10.21
CA GLU A 61 -6.77 22.07 -9.77
C GLU A 61 -7.68 22.02 -8.51
N GLN A 62 -8.39 20.91 -8.33
CA GLN A 62 -9.26 20.68 -7.17
C GLN A 62 -8.52 20.12 -5.97
N LEU A 63 -7.34 19.53 -6.20
CA LEU A 63 -6.52 18.90 -5.17
C LEU A 63 -5.38 19.79 -4.67
N VAL A 64 -5.18 20.96 -5.26
CA VAL A 64 -4.17 21.92 -4.77
C VAL A 64 -4.47 22.33 -3.32
N GLY A 65 -3.50 22.13 -2.44
CA GLY A 65 -3.61 22.35 -1.00
C GLY A 65 -4.12 21.12 -0.22
N GLU A 66 -4.47 20.03 -0.89
CA GLU A 66 -4.88 18.79 -0.24
C GLU A 66 -3.68 17.85 -0.06
N THR A 67 -3.69 17.10 1.04
CA THR A 67 -2.76 15.99 1.23
C THR A 67 -3.33 14.73 0.59
N VAL A 68 -2.55 14.12 -0.28
CA VAL A 68 -2.90 12.90 -1.00
C VAL A 68 -1.88 11.79 -0.71
N THR A 69 -2.31 10.55 -0.86
CA THR A 69 -1.42 9.40 -0.97
C THR A 69 -1.60 8.85 -2.38
N VAL A 70 -0.53 8.83 -3.14
CA VAL A 70 -0.50 8.41 -4.55
C VAL A 70 0.44 7.22 -4.69
N ARG A 71 0.04 6.24 -5.49
CA ARG A 71 0.91 5.17 -5.99
C ARG A 71 1.17 5.41 -7.47
N GLY A 72 2.41 5.27 -7.90
CA GLY A 72 2.79 5.39 -9.30
C GLY A 72 4.15 4.74 -9.56
N ALA A 73 4.41 4.39 -10.81
CA ALA A 73 5.70 3.87 -11.21
C ALA A 73 6.76 4.98 -11.16
N PHE A 74 7.93 4.66 -10.67
CA PHE A 74 9.07 5.57 -10.78
C PHE A 74 9.49 5.69 -12.25
N GLU A 75 9.57 6.91 -12.75
CA GLU A 75 9.94 7.15 -14.15
C GLU A 75 11.38 7.66 -14.27
N GLN A 76 11.71 8.72 -13.54
CA GLN A 76 13.01 9.37 -13.69
C GLN A 76 13.44 10.13 -12.44
N GLN A 77 14.68 9.97 -12.04
CA GLN A 77 15.33 10.85 -11.05
C GLN A 77 15.70 12.20 -11.68
N ILE A 78 15.24 13.29 -11.09
CA ILE A 78 15.59 14.66 -11.53
C ILE A 78 16.83 15.15 -10.78
N ASP A 79 16.82 15.02 -9.46
CA ASP A 79 17.97 15.26 -8.59
C ASP A 79 17.86 14.45 -7.28
N ARG A 80 18.67 14.76 -6.26
CA ARG A 80 18.69 14.02 -5.00
C ARG A 80 17.41 14.11 -4.18
N ILE A 81 16.57 15.10 -4.45
CA ILE A 81 15.34 15.37 -3.69
C ILE A 81 14.09 15.29 -4.54
N SER A 82 14.23 15.06 -5.84
CA SER A 82 13.07 15.05 -6.73
C SER A 82 13.16 14.01 -7.82
N PHE A 83 12.00 13.48 -8.18
CA PHE A 83 11.83 12.48 -9.22
C PHE A 83 10.43 12.59 -9.86
N LEU A 84 10.23 11.88 -10.95
CA LEU A 84 8.96 11.76 -11.63
C LEU A 84 8.32 10.43 -11.32
N ILE A 85 7.01 10.43 -11.17
CA ILE A 85 6.17 9.24 -11.13
C ILE A 85 5.21 9.26 -12.30
N ASP A 86 5.03 8.12 -12.93
CA ASP A 86 4.05 7.89 -13.98
C ASP A 86 2.83 7.15 -13.42
N GLU A 87 1.73 7.19 -14.16
CA GLU A 87 0.45 6.55 -13.82
C GLU A 87 0.43 5.03 -14.01
N GLY A 88 1.52 4.43 -14.44
CA GLY A 88 1.78 2.99 -14.52
C GLY A 88 0.93 2.17 -15.49
N MET A 89 -0.23 2.63 -16.00
CA MET A 89 -1.10 1.80 -16.85
C MET A 89 -1.83 2.49 -17.99
N THR A 90 -1.84 3.81 -18.10
CA THR A 90 -2.49 4.51 -19.22
C THR A 90 -1.47 5.28 -20.03
N ALA A 91 -1.16 4.78 -21.22
CA ALA A 91 -0.26 5.47 -22.15
C ALA A 91 -0.78 6.88 -22.46
N GLY A 92 -0.20 7.92 -21.87
CA GLY A 92 -0.45 9.30 -22.24
C GLY A 92 -0.68 10.32 -21.11
N GLY A 93 -0.54 9.97 -19.83
CA GLY A 93 -0.49 10.93 -18.73
C GLY A 93 0.82 11.73 -18.74
N GLU A 94 0.79 12.99 -18.25
CA GLU A 94 2.04 13.70 -17.97
C GLU A 94 2.57 13.23 -16.61
N PRO A 95 3.86 12.86 -16.50
CA PRO A 95 4.45 12.46 -15.21
C PRO A 95 4.35 13.59 -14.18
N ILE A 96 4.16 13.20 -12.93
CA ILE A 96 4.02 14.13 -11.81
C ILE A 96 5.37 14.30 -11.11
N LEU A 97 5.78 15.56 -10.93
CA LEU A 97 6.97 15.86 -10.14
C LEU A 97 6.70 15.61 -8.65
N VAL A 98 7.58 14.84 -8.02
CA VAL A 98 7.61 14.62 -6.57
C VAL A 98 8.85 15.31 -6.01
N MET A 99 8.67 16.09 -4.95
CA MET A 99 9.76 16.73 -4.21
C MET A 99 9.77 16.19 -2.79
N ASN A 100 10.86 15.57 -2.40
CA ASN A 100 11.06 15.03 -1.05
C ASN A 100 11.38 16.16 -0.06
N ILE A 101 10.40 16.52 0.75
CA ILE A 101 10.56 17.50 1.84
C ILE A 101 10.56 16.83 3.23
N SER A 102 10.61 15.50 3.29
CA SER A 102 10.58 14.73 4.55
C SER A 102 11.83 14.95 5.42
N GLY A 103 12.92 15.45 4.83
CA GLY A 103 14.23 15.54 5.47
C GLY A 103 14.96 14.19 5.58
N GLN A 104 14.35 13.10 5.14
CA GLN A 104 14.99 11.78 5.06
C GLN A 104 15.59 11.58 3.66
N PRO A 105 16.80 11.02 3.56
CA PRO A 105 17.32 10.67 2.25
C PRO A 105 16.44 9.57 1.62
N PHE A 106 16.10 9.77 0.37
CA PHE A 106 15.46 8.77 -0.45
C PHE A 106 16.44 8.35 -1.53
N SER A 107 16.76 7.07 -1.57
CA SER A 107 17.67 6.49 -2.55
C SER A 107 16.95 5.39 -3.29
N LEU A 108 16.91 5.51 -4.59
CA LEU A 108 16.37 4.49 -5.47
C LEU A 108 17.45 3.48 -5.82
N PRO A 109 17.13 2.19 -5.91
CA PRO A 109 18.00 1.20 -6.50
C PRO A 109 18.37 1.59 -7.94
N PRO A 110 19.54 1.18 -8.47
CA PRO A 110 19.93 1.49 -9.85
C PRO A 110 18.97 0.96 -10.92
N GLU A 111 18.16 -0.01 -10.58
CA GLU A 111 17.18 -0.69 -11.46
C GLU A 111 15.73 -0.38 -11.03
N ALA A 112 15.51 0.81 -10.48
CA ALA A 112 14.20 1.21 -9.95
C ALA A 112 13.19 1.66 -11.02
N GLU A 113 13.56 1.61 -12.31
CA GLU A 113 12.70 2.11 -13.41
C GLU A 113 11.34 1.41 -13.49
N ASP A 114 11.23 0.19 -12.93
CA ASP A 114 9.99 -0.61 -12.93
C ASP A 114 9.33 -0.70 -11.54
N LEU A 115 9.87 0.01 -10.53
CA LEU A 115 9.34 -0.08 -9.19
C LEU A 115 8.26 0.97 -8.92
N ASP A 116 7.23 0.54 -8.21
CA ASP A 116 6.22 1.45 -7.71
C ASP A 116 6.71 2.22 -6.49
N VAL A 117 6.26 3.45 -6.38
CA VAL A 117 6.43 4.27 -5.19
C VAL A 117 5.07 4.71 -4.65
N ARG A 118 4.94 4.67 -3.33
CA ARG A 118 3.83 5.29 -2.62
C ARG A 118 4.30 6.61 -2.04
N VAL A 119 3.67 7.69 -2.46
CA VAL A 119 4.03 9.05 -2.06
C VAL A 119 2.87 9.66 -1.29
N THR A 120 3.13 10.13 -0.07
CA THR A 120 2.17 10.92 0.70
C THR A 120 2.68 12.35 0.81
N GLY A 121 1.87 13.31 0.38
CA GLY A 121 2.27 14.71 0.38
C GLY A 121 1.18 15.67 -0.02
N GLU A 122 1.46 16.97 0.08
CA GLU A 122 0.55 18.03 -0.33
C GLU A 122 0.75 18.35 -1.82
N ILE A 123 -0.34 18.48 -2.56
CA ILE A 123 -0.28 18.95 -3.96
C ILE A 123 -0.19 20.47 -3.97
N ARG A 124 0.84 20.98 -4.63
CA ARG A 124 1.00 22.43 -4.87
C ARG A 124 1.46 22.70 -6.29
N ASN A 125 1.08 23.84 -6.81
CA ASN A 125 1.66 24.31 -8.08
C ASN A 125 3.12 24.68 -7.85
N PHE A 126 4.01 24.09 -8.64
CA PHE A 126 5.43 24.34 -8.53
C PHE A 126 5.77 25.81 -8.80
N LYS A 127 6.50 26.41 -7.88
CA LYS A 127 7.09 27.73 -8.02
C LYS A 127 8.48 27.68 -7.40
N ARG A 128 9.50 27.64 -8.23
CA ARG A 128 10.87 27.41 -7.80
C ARG A 128 11.28 28.33 -6.66
N MET A 129 11.10 29.65 -6.81
CA MET A 129 11.53 30.63 -5.80
C MET A 129 10.76 30.51 -4.48
N ASP A 130 9.47 30.14 -4.54
CA ASP A 130 8.66 29.97 -3.33
C ASP A 130 9.13 28.72 -2.57
N PHE A 131 9.42 27.63 -3.27
CA PHE A 131 9.88 26.37 -2.69
C PHE A 131 11.31 26.47 -2.13
N GLU A 132 12.22 27.16 -2.83
CA GLU A 132 13.56 27.45 -2.32
C GLU A 132 13.50 28.21 -0.99
N ASN A 133 12.65 29.23 -0.91
CA ASN A 133 12.52 30.05 0.29
C ASN A 133 11.81 29.33 1.46
N GLU A 134 10.77 28.55 1.15
CA GLU A 134 9.95 27.91 2.18
C GLU A 134 10.64 26.69 2.78
N PHE A 135 11.28 25.88 1.93
CA PHE A 135 11.89 24.61 2.35
C PHE A 135 13.43 24.65 2.44
N GLY A 136 14.03 25.79 2.14
CA GLY A 136 15.48 25.93 2.17
C GLY A 136 16.20 25.09 1.12
N LEU A 137 15.57 24.90 -0.04
CA LEU A 137 16.10 24.10 -1.13
C LEU A 137 17.03 24.92 -2.02
N ASP A 138 17.98 24.25 -2.67
CA ASP A 138 18.86 24.83 -3.69
C ASP A 138 18.55 24.13 -5.02
N LEU A 139 17.59 24.69 -5.77
CA LEU A 139 17.10 24.12 -7.01
C LEU A 139 17.84 24.70 -8.20
N LEU A 140 18.53 23.85 -8.94
CA LEU A 140 19.33 24.27 -10.09
C LEU A 140 18.47 24.98 -11.14
N PRO A 141 18.81 26.22 -11.53
CA PRO A 141 18.12 26.90 -12.62
C PRO A 141 18.17 26.09 -13.92
N GLY A 142 17.07 26.07 -14.64
CA GLY A 142 16.93 25.33 -15.91
C GLY A 142 16.46 23.89 -15.75
N THR A 143 16.78 23.22 -14.64
CA THR A 143 16.32 21.82 -14.39
C THR A 143 14.81 21.74 -14.19
N TYR A 144 14.26 22.76 -13.54
CA TYR A 144 12.84 22.78 -13.16
C TYR A 144 11.95 23.69 -14.01
N ASP A 145 12.49 24.35 -15.02
CA ASP A 145 11.72 25.32 -15.83
C ASP A 145 10.48 24.71 -16.51
N THR A 146 10.55 23.43 -16.88
CA THR A 146 9.43 22.70 -17.49
C THR A 146 8.30 22.36 -16.53
N TYR A 147 8.56 22.47 -15.23
CA TYR A 147 7.57 22.15 -14.17
C TYR A 147 6.94 23.42 -13.58
N GLU A 148 7.40 24.62 -13.96
CA GLU A 148 6.87 25.89 -13.43
C GLU A 148 5.35 25.98 -13.65
N ALA A 149 4.61 26.29 -12.59
CA ALA A 149 3.16 26.31 -12.49
C ALA A 149 2.44 24.96 -12.68
N LYS A 150 3.18 23.85 -12.84
CA LYS A 150 2.60 22.50 -12.87
C LYS A 150 2.35 21.98 -11.46
N PRO A 151 1.39 21.03 -11.33
CA PRO A 151 1.17 20.31 -10.07
C PRO A 151 2.40 19.53 -9.66
N THR A 152 2.70 19.56 -8.38
CA THR A 152 3.85 18.88 -7.78
C THR A 152 3.43 18.35 -6.43
N ILE A 153 3.86 17.15 -6.08
CA ILE A 153 3.64 16.57 -4.76
C ILE A 153 4.82 16.92 -3.87
N LEU A 154 4.56 17.66 -2.80
CA LEU A 154 5.53 17.91 -1.73
C LEU A 154 5.47 16.74 -0.75
N ALA A 155 6.34 15.77 -0.96
CA ALA A 155 6.30 14.50 -0.27
C ALA A 155 6.90 14.60 1.13
N ASN A 156 6.09 14.28 2.13
CA ASN A 156 6.52 14.09 3.51
C ASN A 156 6.76 12.61 3.85
N SER A 157 6.28 11.67 3.01
CA SER A 157 6.59 10.25 3.07
C SER A 157 6.72 9.68 1.66
N ILE A 158 7.74 8.86 1.47
CA ILE A 158 7.99 8.13 0.23
C ILE A 158 8.31 6.69 0.63
N GLU A 159 7.59 5.74 0.08
CA GLU A 159 7.77 4.32 0.32
C GLU A 159 7.98 3.61 -1.02
N LEU A 160 9.03 2.82 -1.12
CA LEU A 160 9.29 1.97 -2.27
C LEU A 160 8.44 0.70 -2.14
N ILE A 161 7.82 0.29 -3.22
CA ILE A 161 7.03 -0.94 -3.30
C ILE A 161 7.70 -1.83 -4.35
N ALA A 162 8.11 -3.01 -3.95
CA ALA A 162 8.69 -4.03 -4.81
C ALA A 162 7.80 -5.27 -4.83
N GLN A 163 7.99 -6.11 -5.83
CA GLN A 163 7.40 -7.43 -5.89
C GLN A 163 8.42 -8.49 -5.41
N PRO A 164 7.98 -9.68 -4.99
CA PRO A 164 8.88 -10.76 -4.55
C PRO A 164 9.95 -11.11 -5.57
N GLY A 165 9.62 -11.12 -6.87
CA GLY A 165 10.54 -11.39 -7.97
C GLY A 165 11.64 -10.36 -8.11
N ASP A 166 11.31 -9.04 -8.06
CA ASP A 166 12.30 -7.95 -8.14
C ASP A 166 13.40 -8.15 -7.09
N VAL A 167 12.96 -8.49 -5.87
CA VAL A 167 13.87 -8.65 -4.73
C VAL A 167 14.66 -9.95 -4.81
N SER A 168 14.04 -11.02 -5.31
CA SER A 168 14.67 -12.34 -5.43
C SER A 168 15.69 -12.39 -6.57
N GLU A 169 15.43 -11.67 -7.66
CA GLU A 169 16.33 -11.60 -8.82
C GLU A 169 17.53 -10.68 -8.58
N ASN A 170 17.32 -9.56 -7.91
CA ASN A 170 18.38 -8.58 -7.68
C ASN A 170 18.48 -8.10 -6.21
N PRO A 171 18.69 -9.01 -5.25
CA PRO A 171 18.65 -8.70 -3.81
C PRO A 171 19.69 -7.65 -3.40
N ALA A 172 20.79 -7.53 -4.14
CA ALA A 172 21.87 -6.59 -3.83
C ALA A 172 21.39 -5.13 -3.84
N SER A 173 20.39 -4.81 -4.64
CA SER A 173 19.81 -3.47 -4.76
C SER A 173 18.90 -3.09 -3.58
N PHE A 174 18.45 -4.07 -2.79
CA PHE A 174 17.44 -3.86 -1.75
C PHE A 174 17.95 -4.04 -0.31
N TYR A 175 19.19 -4.50 -0.11
CA TYR A 175 19.76 -4.64 1.24
C TYR A 175 19.91 -3.29 1.95
N ASN A 176 19.68 -3.31 3.28
CA ASN A 176 19.92 -2.20 4.20
C ASN A 176 19.04 -0.96 3.95
N GLN A 177 17.88 -1.13 3.38
CA GLN A 177 16.88 -0.07 3.24
C GLN A 177 15.48 -0.57 3.61
N PRO A 178 14.62 0.31 4.15
CA PRO A 178 13.22 -0.02 4.38
C PRO A 178 12.52 -0.25 3.03
N LEU A 179 11.72 -1.29 2.95
CA LEU A 179 11.06 -1.71 1.74
C LEU A 179 9.63 -2.17 2.07
N ASN A 180 8.70 -1.94 1.16
CA ASN A 180 7.41 -2.61 1.16
C ASN A 180 7.40 -3.62 0.03
N ILE A 181 6.93 -4.82 0.31
CA ILE A 181 6.77 -5.88 -0.69
C ILE A 181 5.30 -6.23 -0.75
N GLU A 182 4.75 -6.20 -1.95
CA GLU A 182 3.38 -6.63 -2.24
C GLU A 182 3.43 -7.98 -2.95
N GLY A 183 2.64 -8.95 -2.46
CA GLY A 183 2.61 -10.28 -3.03
C GLY A 183 1.53 -11.14 -2.39
N GLU A 184 1.34 -12.33 -2.95
CA GLU A 184 0.43 -13.33 -2.44
C GLU A 184 1.14 -14.26 -1.47
N VAL A 185 0.49 -14.59 -0.36
CA VAL A 185 0.99 -15.62 0.57
C VAL A 185 0.83 -16.98 -0.09
N GLU A 186 1.92 -17.56 -0.58
CA GLU A 186 1.87 -18.87 -1.24
C GLU A 186 1.84 -20.01 -0.23
N GLN A 187 2.78 -20.04 0.71
CA GLN A 187 2.89 -21.11 1.70
C GLN A 187 3.17 -20.57 3.10
N ILE A 188 2.49 -21.12 4.10
CA ILE A 188 2.77 -20.86 5.52
C ILE A 188 3.62 -22.00 6.10
N LEU A 189 4.88 -21.70 6.44
CA LEU A 189 5.85 -22.67 6.94
C LEU A 189 5.83 -22.75 8.48
N SER A 190 5.52 -21.64 9.14
CA SER A 190 5.33 -21.56 10.60
C SER A 190 4.43 -20.37 10.94
N PRO A 191 4.01 -20.18 12.20
CA PRO A 191 3.16 -19.04 12.58
C PRO A 191 3.72 -17.66 12.22
N ASN A 192 5.02 -17.55 12.04
CA ASN A 192 5.72 -16.32 11.73
C ASN A 192 6.61 -16.40 10.47
N THR A 193 6.47 -17.47 9.68
CA THR A 193 7.30 -17.69 8.49
C THR A 193 6.44 -18.16 7.34
N PHE A 194 6.50 -17.45 6.22
CA PHE A 194 5.72 -17.74 5.03
C PHE A 194 6.49 -17.32 3.78
N THR A 195 6.02 -17.73 2.61
CA THR A 195 6.55 -17.30 1.32
C THR A 195 5.59 -16.34 0.64
N LEU A 196 6.15 -15.40 -0.10
CA LEU A 196 5.42 -14.52 -1.01
C LEU A 196 5.78 -14.87 -2.45
N ASP A 197 4.75 -14.92 -3.29
CA ASP A 197 4.85 -15.07 -4.74
C ASP A 197 4.18 -13.89 -5.46
N GLU A 198 4.46 -13.80 -6.76
CA GLU A 198 3.80 -12.87 -7.69
C GLU A 198 2.69 -13.60 -8.43
N GLU A 199 1.51 -12.99 -8.49
CA GLU A 199 0.32 -13.55 -9.12
C GLU A 199 0.51 -13.88 -10.63
N GLU A 200 1.45 -13.24 -11.33
CA GLU A 200 1.51 -13.25 -12.81
C GLU A 200 2.66 -14.07 -13.42
N LEU A 201 3.68 -14.45 -12.68
CA LEU A 201 4.88 -15.07 -13.25
C LEU A 201 5.13 -16.49 -12.70
N ALA A 202 4.60 -17.48 -13.38
CA ALA A 202 4.96 -18.86 -13.11
C ALA A 202 6.47 -19.09 -13.28
N GLY A 203 7.22 -19.17 -12.17
CA GLY A 203 8.65 -19.45 -12.15
C GLY A 203 9.53 -18.38 -11.51
N ALA A 204 8.97 -17.30 -10.97
CA ALA A 204 9.69 -16.43 -10.07
C ALA A 204 10.08 -17.20 -8.79
N SER A 205 11.17 -16.80 -8.16
CA SER A 205 11.59 -17.44 -6.90
C SER A 205 10.81 -16.83 -5.76
N ASP A 206 10.08 -17.67 -5.01
CA ASP A 206 9.37 -17.24 -3.81
C ASP A 206 10.30 -16.54 -2.83
N LEU A 207 9.83 -15.44 -2.28
CA LEU A 207 10.55 -14.70 -1.28
C LEU A 207 10.17 -15.20 0.12
N LEU A 208 11.16 -15.70 0.86
CA LEU A 208 10.96 -16.06 2.26
C LEU A 208 10.74 -14.82 3.12
N VAL A 209 9.67 -14.83 3.89
CA VAL A 209 9.32 -13.77 4.85
C VAL A 209 9.32 -14.33 6.27
N VAL A 210 10.00 -13.64 7.17
CA VAL A 210 9.96 -13.89 8.62
C VAL A 210 9.33 -12.69 9.30
N SER A 211 8.16 -12.86 9.88
CA SER A 211 7.46 -11.82 10.63
C SER A 211 7.97 -11.79 12.07
N VAL A 212 8.43 -10.63 12.52
CA VAL A 212 8.80 -10.41 13.93
C VAL A 212 7.60 -10.08 14.81
N LEU A 213 6.40 -10.00 14.24
CA LEU A 213 5.17 -9.74 14.96
C LEU A 213 4.54 -11.06 15.42
N PRO A 214 4.22 -11.21 16.70
CA PRO A 214 3.48 -12.38 17.16
C PRO A 214 2.05 -12.36 16.61
N ASP A 215 1.59 -13.55 16.21
CA ASP A 215 0.16 -13.87 16.02
C ASP A 215 -0.62 -12.98 15.02
N ARG A 216 -0.14 -12.83 13.79
CA ARG A 216 -0.99 -12.29 12.75
C ARG A 216 -1.57 -13.42 11.89
N PRO A 217 -2.90 -13.53 11.78
CA PRO A 217 -3.54 -14.48 10.88
C PRO A 217 -3.46 -13.94 9.46
N TYR A 218 -2.45 -14.34 8.71
CA TYR A 218 -2.49 -14.35 7.26
C TYR A 218 -2.85 -15.75 6.81
N THR A 219 -3.47 -15.87 5.66
CA THR A 219 -3.86 -17.16 5.06
C THR A 219 -3.17 -17.32 3.72
N GLU A 220 -2.98 -18.56 3.30
CA GLU A 220 -2.56 -18.86 1.92
C GLU A 220 -3.56 -18.24 0.93
N ASP A 221 -3.10 -17.90 -0.24
CA ASP A 221 -3.83 -17.18 -1.30
C ASP A 221 -4.27 -15.74 -0.91
N GLN A 222 -3.69 -15.16 0.14
CA GLN A 222 -4.00 -13.79 0.55
C GLN A 222 -2.99 -12.80 0.00
N GLN A 223 -3.49 -11.77 -0.69
CA GLN A 223 -2.70 -10.61 -1.08
C GLN A 223 -2.36 -9.75 0.14
N VAL A 224 -1.08 -9.54 0.36
CA VAL A 224 -0.55 -8.79 1.50
C VAL A 224 0.47 -7.76 1.06
N MET A 225 0.58 -6.71 1.84
CA MET A 225 1.72 -5.79 1.83
C MET A 225 2.53 -6.00 3.08
N VAL A 226 3.81 -6.24 2.91
CA VAL A 226 4.75 -6.52 3.98
C VAL A 226 5.78 -5.41 4.05
N LYS A 227 5.91 -4.75 5.21
CA LYS A 227 6.93 -3.73 5.46
C LYS A 227 8.06 -4.29 6.28
N GLY A 228 9.30 -4.02 5.87
CA GLY A 228 10.46 -4.55 6.58
C GLY A 228 11.78 -4.24 5.88
N GLU A 229 12.74 -5.14 6.03
CA GLU A 229 14.06 -5.05 5.41
C GLU A 229 14.55 -6.41 4.91
N LEU A 230 15.37 -6.37 3.87
CA LEU A 230 16.00 -7.56 3.31
C LEU A 230 17.28 -7.90 4.06
N ARG A 231 17.44 -9.18 4.43
CA ARG A 231 18.59 -9.70 5.15
C ARG A 231 19.13 -10.97 4.48
N ASN A 232 20.37 -11.31 4.80
CA ASN A 232 20.88 -12.65 4.47
C ASN A 232 20.20 -13.70 5.37
N PHE A 233 19.85 -14.85 4.80
CA PHE A 233 19.28 -15.94 5.56
C PHE A 233 20.39 -16.70 6.32
N ILE A 234 20.46 -16.48 7.63
CA ILE A 234 21.35 -17.19 8.55
C ILE A 234 20.52 -17.59 9.77
N VAL A 235 20.12 -18.86 9.81
CA VAL A 235 19.19 -19.39 10.82
C VAL A 235 19.57 -19.02 12.24
N SER A 236 20.84 -19.24 12.62
CA SER A 236 21.30 -19.00 14.00
C SER A 236 21.25 -17.51 14.40
N GLU A 237 21.46 -16.59 13.45
CA GLU A 237 21.38 -15.16 13.70
C GLU A 237 19.91 -14.73 13.83
N LEU A 238 19.05 -15.20 12.93
CA LEU A 238 17.62 -14.89 12.93
C LEU A 238 16.93 -15.42 14.20
N GLU A 239 17.22 -16.65 14.62
CA GLU A 239 16.68 -17.22 15.86
C GLU A 239 17.08 -16.41 17.08
N GLN A 240 18.35 -15.99 17.15
CA GLN A 240 18.87 -15.24 18.28
C GLN A 240 18.35 -13.80 18.31
N GLU A 241 18.26 -13.14 17.14
CA GLU A 241 17.89 -11.73 17.04
C GLU A 241 16.38 -11.52 17.27
N TYR A 242 15.58 -12.44 16.73
CA TYR A 242 14.11 -12.31 16.75
C TYR A 242 13.39 -13.30 17.68
N ASP A 243 14.14 -14.02 18.54
CA ASP A 243 13.60 -15.02 19.47
C ASP A 243 12.68 -16.08 18.79
N LEU A 244 13.10 -16.51 17.59
CA LEU A 244 12.33 -17.45 16.79
C LEU A 244 12.53 -18.89 17.33
N THR A 245 11.45 -19.66 17.33
CA THR A 245 11.44 -21.05 17.76
C THR A 245 10.94 -21.97 16.66
N TRP A 246 11.73 -22.13 15.61
CA TRP A 246 11.42 -23.12 14.58
C TRP A 246 11.68 -24.55 15.09
N ASP A 247 10.77 -25.46 14.76
CA ASP A 247 11.06 -26.87 15.00
C ASP A 247 12.15 -27.41 14.04
N LEU A 248 12.69 -28.59 14.35
CA LEU A 248 13.80 -29.12 13.58
C LEU A 248 13.44 -29.35 12.10
N GLN A 249 12.22 -29.77 11.82
CA GLN A 249 11.79 -30.05 10.44
C GLN A 249 11.70 -28.76 9.61
N VAL A 250 11.14 -27.71 10.19
CA VAL A 250 11.07 -26.38 9.55
C VAL A 250 12.48 -25.83 9.31
N LYS A 251 13.41 -25.96 10.29
CA LYS A 251 14.79 -25.53 10.11
C LYS A 251 15.49 -26.26 8.96
N GLU A 252 15.41 -27.59 8.93
CA GLU A 252 16.02 -28.40 7.87
C GLU A 252 15.47 -28.01 6.49
N GLN A 253 14.17 -27.75 6.39
CA GLN A 253 13.55 -27.29 5.15
C GLN A 253 14.07 -25.91 4.75
N LEU A 254 14.03 -24.93 5.66
CA LEU A 254 14.49 -23.56 5.40
C LEU A 254 15.98 -23.52 5.02
N GLU A 255 16.83 -24.26 5.73
CA GLU A 255 18.26 -24.35 5.41
C GLU A 255 18.52 -24.99 4.05
N ALA A 256 17.76 -26.02 3.69
CA ALA A 256 17.90 -26.68 2.40
C ALA A 256 17.53 -25.78 1.22
N GLU A 257 16.53 -24.92 1.39
CA GLU A 257 15.95 -24.14 0.31
C GLU A 257 16.48 -22.70 0.24
N TYR A 258 16.76 -22.07 1.40
CA TYR A 258 17.05 -20.64 1.48
C TYR A 258 18.47 -20.28 1.95
N SER A 259 19.36 -21.24 2.22
CA SER A 259 20.73 -20.99 2.77
C SER A 259 21.58 -19.95 2.01
N ASN A 260 21.27 -19.64 0.77
CA ASN A 260 22.00 -18.65 -0.02
C ASN A 260 21.07 -17.64 -0.70
N LYS A 261 19.84 -17.59 -0.23
CA LYS A 261 18.83 -16.64 -0.72
C LYS A 261 18.64 -15.51 0.29
N PRO A 262 18.06 -14.39 -0.11
CA PRO A 262 17.63 -13.36 0.83
C PRO A 262 16.44 -13.83 1.65
N VAL A 263 16.24 -13.21 2.80
CA VAL A 263 15.04 -13.31 3.62
C VAL A 263 14.53 -11.91 3.93
N PHE A 264 13.23 -11.73 3.86
CA PHE A 264 12.59 -10.47 4.22
C PHE A 264 12.12 -10.51 5.67
N ILE A 265 12.62 -9.60 6.49
CA ILE A 265 12.23 -9.48 7.90
C ILE A 265 11.09 -8.48 8.00
N ALA A 266 9.90 -9.01 8.21
CA ALA A 266 8.68 -8.23 8.24
C ALA A 266 8.43 -7.63 9.61
N THR A 267 8.36 -6.30 9.69
CA THR A 267 7.95 -5.55 10.87
C THR A 267 6.47 -5.19 10.86
N GLU A 268 5.82 -5.29 9.72
CA GLU A 268 4.38 -5.08 9.54
C GLU A 268 3.87 -5.95 8.39
N VAL A 269 2.68 -6.53 8.55
CA VAL A 269 1.97 -7.28 7.51
C VAL A 269 0.53 -6.77 7.47
N MET A 270 0.10 -6.30 6.32
CA MET A 270 -1.22 -5.73 6.10
C MET A 270 -1.89 -6.40 4.90
N PRO A 271 -3.22 -6.51 4.85
CA PRO A 271 -3.89 -6.84 3.59
C PRO A 271 -3.51 -5.81 2.51
N ALA A 272 -3.19 -6.26 1.31
CA ALA A 272 -3.00 -5.35 0.19
C ALA A 272 -4.32 -4.63 -0.11
N VAL A 273 -4.25 -3.33 -0.33
CA VAL A 273 -5.42 -2.53 -0.72
C VAL A 273 -5.46 -2.55 -2.24
N GLN A 274 -6.47 -3.20 -2.80
CA GLN A 274 -6.72 -3.22 -4.24
C GLN A 274 -7.20 -1.86 -4.74
#